data_d7616ef1c905cb4e3c993f32f3cd8caf
#
_entry.id   d7616ef1c905cb4e3c993f32f3cd8caf
#
_cell.length_a   1.000
_cell.length_b   1.000
_cell.length_c   1.000
_cell.angle_alpha   90.00
_cell.angle_beta   90.00
_cell.angle_gamma   90.00
#
_symmetry.space_group_name_H-M   'P 1'
#
loop_
_entity.id
_entity.type
_entity.pdbx_description
1 polymer ?
#
loop_
_entity_poly.entity_id
_entity_poly.type
_entity_poly.pdbx_seq_one_letter_code
_entity_poly.pdbx_strand_id
1 'polypeptide(L)'
;MGNSILKYKRILLKISGEALLGEQEFGIDQTPVRMIAEEIKAARDLGAEIAVVVGGGNIFRGMKNSAKLGMDQASGDYVGMLATVMNAIALQSAFNQINVPCRVQSAISINQVAEPYIRHRAIRHLEKGRVVIFAAGTGNPFFTTDTAAALRASEINAEAMLMAKNGVDGVYTDDPKKNSDAKKLDKIKYDDIIKNGLKIMDTSACALCKQNNIPIVVFDFELKDGISKILNGEEIGTYIG
;
A
#
# COMPACT_ATOMS: atom_id res chain seq x y z
N MET A 1 -6.91 -27.40 13.04
CA MET A 1 -6.01 -26.27 12.83
C MET A 1 -6.37 -25.24 13.88
N GLY A 2 -5.48 -24.97 14.84
CA GLY A 2 -5.76 -24.04 15.94
C GLY A 2 -5.96 -22.63 15.36
N ASN A 3 -7.02 -21.95 15.81
CA ASN A 3 -7.22 -20.53 15.55
C ASN A 3 -6.07 -19.76 16.23
N SER A 4 -4.97 -19.52 15.52
CA SER A 4 -3.99 -18.52 15.98
C SER A 4 -4.70 -17.17 15.96
N ILE A 5 -4.74 -16.50 17.09
CA ILE A 5 -5.31 -15.15 17.17
C ILE A 5 -4.33 -14.25 16.44
N LEU A 6 -4.76 -13.69 15.28
CA LEU A 6 -3.95 -12.74 14.53
C LEU A 6 -3.73 -11.47 15.36
N LYS A 7 -2.53 -10.91 15.30
CA LYS A 7 -2.20 -9.60 15.91
C LYS A 7 -3.06 -8.49 15.33
N TYR A 8 -3.34 -8.55 14.01
CA TYR A 8 -4.21 -7.62 13.30
C TYR A 8 -5.19 -8.40 12.44
N LYS A 9 -6.48 -8.19 12.66
CA LYS A 9 -7.55 -8.85 11.91
C LYS A 9 -7.81 -8.16 10.58
N ARG A 10 -7.82 -6.81 10.55
CA ARG A 10 -8.04 -6.01 9.36
C ARG A 10 -6.84 -5.11 9.13
N ILE A 11 -6.22 -5.23 7.95
CA ILE A 11 -5.07 -4.43 7.55
C ILE A 11 -5.30 -3.71 6.24
N LEU A 12 -4.57 -2.60 6.07
CA LEU A 12 -4.36 -2.00 4.76
C LEU A 12 -2.90 -2.18 4.37
N LEU A 13 -2.66 -2.82 3.23
CA LEU A 13 -1.34 -2.98 2.63
C LEU A 13 -1.11 -1.90 1.58
N LYS A 14 -0.09 -1.08 1.75
CA LYS A 14 0.35 -0.09 0.76
C LYS A 14 1.55 -0.63 0.00
N ILE A 15 1.44 -0.67 -1.32
CA ILE A 15 2.49 -1.15 -2.24
C ILE A 15 2.89 -0.01 -3.17
N SER A 16 4.20 0.17 -3.39
CA SER A 16 4.68 1.07 -4.45
C SER A 16 4.33 0.49 -5.83
N GLY A 17 3.93 1.35 -6.78
CA GLY A 17 3.79 0.89 -8.17
C GLY A 17 5.07 0.30 -8.74
N GLU A 18 6.23 0.77 -8.28
CA GLU A 18 7.53 0.25 -8.69
C GLU A 18 7.72 -1.25 -8.35
N ALA A 19 7.00 -1.77 -7.35
CA ALA A 19 7.00 -3.20 -7.04
C ALA A 19 6.39 -4.07 -8.16
N LEU A 20 5.69 -3.47 -9.13
CA LEU A 20 5.08 -4.18 -10.25
C LEU A 20 5.96 -4.16 -11.51
N LEU A 21 7.13 -3.54 -11.46
CA LEU A 21 8.03 -3.40 -12.62
C LEU A 21 8.78 -4.69 -12.98
N GLY A 22 9.12 -5.51 -11.97
CA GLY A 22 10.10 -6.57 -12.16
C GLY A 22 11.44 -6.00 -12.63
N GLU A 23 11.98 -6.57 -13.69
CA GLU A 23 13.23 -6.10 -14.33
C GLU A 23 13.01 -5.00 -15.38
N GLN A 24 11.76 -4.57 -15.58
CA GLN A 24 11.41 -3.56 -16.58
C GLN A 24 11.62 -2.14 -16.05
N GLU A 25 11.93 -1.21 -16.93
CA GLU A 25 12.02 0.22 -16.57
C GLU A 25 10.64 0.91 -16.48
N PHE A 26 9.62 0.31 -17.12
CA PHE A 26 8.29 0.87 -17.26
C PHE A 26 7.25 -0.24 -17.46
N GLY A 27 6.05 -0.04 -16.91
CA GLY A 27 4.92 -0.93 -17.16
C GLY A 27 4.62 -1.87 -15.99
N ILE A 28 4.04 -3.02 -16.31
CA ILE A 28 3.59 -4.04 -15.36
C ILE A 28 4.17 -5.38 -15.79
N ASP A 29 4.94 -6.01 -14.90
CA ASP A 29 5.48 -7.35 -15.10
C ASP A 29 4.60 -8.39 -14.40
N GLN A 30 4.35 -9.50 -15.07
CA GLN A 30 3.51 -10.59 -14.57
C GLN A 30 4.10 -11.25 -13.32
N THR A 31 5.42 -11.39 -13.26
CA THR A 31 6.10 -12.12 -12.18
C THR A 31 5.89 -11.47 -10.81
N PRO A 32 6.24 -10.18 -10.59
CA PRO A 32 6.01 -9.53 -9.31
C PRO A 32 4.51 -9.39 -8.98
N VAL A 33 3.65 -9.16 -9.97
CA VAL A 33 2.20 -9.08 -9.76
C VAL A 33 1.67 -10.41 -9.20
N ARG A 34 2.14 -11.55 -9.72
CA ARG A 34 1.77 -12.87 -9.22
C ARG A 34 2.32 -13.12 -7.82
N MET A 35 3.58 -12.77 -7.56
CA MET A 35 4.18 -12.90 -6.22
C MET A 35 3.40 -12.10 -5.18
N ILE A 36 3.04 -10.85 -5.50
CA ILE A 36 2.19 -10.01 -4.64
C ILE A 36 0.85 -10.69 -4.34
N ALA A 37 0.21 -11.25 -5.35
CA ALA A 37 -1.09 -11.90 -5.18
C ALA A 37 -0.98 -13.17 -4.31
N GLU A 38 0.09 -13.96 -4.46
CA GLU A 38 0.35 -15.17 -3.67
C GLU A 38 0.63 -14.81 -2.19
N GLU A 39 1.44 -13.79 -1.89
CA GLU A 39 1.70 -13.30 -0.53
C GLU A 39 0.42 -12.82 0.15
N ILE A 40 -0.40 -12.03 -0.55
CA ILE A 40 -1.68 -11.56 -0.02
C ILE A 40 -2.66 -12.72 0.18
N LYS A 41 -2.66 -13.71 -0.72
CA LYS A 41 -3.46 -14.92 -0.56
C LYS A 41 -3.08 -15.67 0.72
N ALA A 42 -1.78 -15.90 0.96
CA ALA A 42 -1.31 -16.59 2.16
C ALA A 42 -1.79 -15.88 3.44
N ALA A 43 -1.65 -14.57 3.51
CA ALA A 43 -2.11 -13.76 4.64
C ALA A 43 -3.65 -13.79 4.81
N ARG A 44 -4.42 -13.72 3.72
CA ARG A 44 -5.87 -13.85 3.73
C ARG A 44 -6.32 -15.23 4.23
N ASP A 45 -5.64 -16.29 3.81
CA ASP A 45 -5.99 -17.66 4.18
C ASP A 45 -5.75 -17.95 5.68
N LEU A 46 -4.94 -17.11 6.37
CA LEU A 46 -4.88 -17.05 7.85
C LEU A 46 -6.15 -16.46 8.48
N GLY A 47 -7.05 -15.90 7.67
CA GLY A 47 -8.31 -15.30 8.11
C GLY A 47 -8.25 -13.77 8.25
N ALA A 48 -7.20 -13.10 7.78
CA ALA A 48 -7.11 -11.64 7.78
C ALA A 48 -8.01 -11.01 6.71
N GLU A 49 -8.51 -9.81 7.01
CA GLU A 49 -9.23 -8.93 6.10
C GLU A 49 -8.24 -7.94 5.48
N ILE A 50 -8.02 -8.04 4.16
CA ILE A 50 -6.93 -7.31 3.51
C ILE A 50 -7.46 -6.32 2.49
N ALA A 51 -7.17 -5.04 2.72
CA ALA A 51 -7.29 -3.98 1.73
C ALA A 51 -5.91 -3.63 1.16
N VAL A 52 -5.86 -3.24 -0.10
CA VAL A 52 -4.63 -2.90 -0.82
C VAL A 52 -4.76 -1.52 -1.45
N VAL A 53 -3.72 -0.70 -1.30
CA VAL A 53 -3.51 0.52 -2.08
C VAL A 53 -2.21 0.36 -2.86
N VAL A 54 -2.26 0.53 -4.16
CA VAL A 54 -1.10 0.44 -5.05
C VAL A 54 -0.82 1.78 -5.71
N GLY A 55 0.46 2.19 -5.73
CA GLY A 55 0.90 3.40 -6.44
C GLY A 55 0.90 3.23 -7.97
N GLY A 56 1.08 4.35 -8.70
CA GLY A 56 1.12 4.38 -10.18
C GLY A 56 2.50 4.68 -10.78
N GLY A 57 3.56 4.72 -9.94
CA GLY A 57 4.89 5.22 -10.34
C GLY A 57 5.62 4.37 -11.40
N ASN A 58 5.22 3.11 -11.59
CA ASN A 58 5.69 2.24 -12.66
C ASN A 58 5.17 2.63 -14.06
N ILE A 59 4.03 3.31 -14.11
CA ILE A 59 3.37 3.74 -15.35
C ILE A 59 3.56 5.25 -15.57
N PHE A 60 3.35 6.05 -14.52
CA PHE A 60 3.47 7.50 -14.62
C PHE A 60 4.05 8.10 -13.33
N ARG A 61 5.21 8.75 -13.47
CA ARG A 61 5.88 9.45 -12.36
C ARG A 61 5.51 10.92 -12.37
N GLY A 62 4.39 11.26 -11.76
CA GLY A 62 3.72 12.56 -11.63
C GLY A 62 4.57 13.78 -11.98
N MET A 63 5.21 14.44 -11.00
CA MET A 63 5.94 15.71 -11.23
C MET A 63 7.03 15.65 -12.30
N LYS A 64 7.81 14.55 -12.40
CA LYS A 64 8.90 14.46 -13.39
C LYS A 64 8.37 14.36 -14.82
N ASN A 65 7.27 13.64 -15.02
CA ASN A 65 6.71 13.44 -16.37
C ASN A 65 5.75 14.56 -16.75
N SER A 66 5.01 15.12 -15.79
CA SER A 66 4.12 16.28 -16.04
C SER A 66 4.88 17.48 -16.57
N ALA A 67 6.02 17.84 -15.96
CA ALA A 67 6.85 18.93 -16.41
C ALA A 67 7.38 18.73 -17.84
N LYS A 68 7.78 17.50 -18.20
CA LYS A 68 8.25 17.17 -19.56
C LYS A 68 7.13 17.25 -20.61
N LEU A 69 5.90 17.00 -20.21
CA LEU A 69 4.72 17.00 -21.10
C LEU A 69 3.99 18.36 -21.10
N GLY A 70 4.49 19.36 -20.35
CA GLY A 70 3.82 20.66 -20.22
C GLY A 70 2.48 20.59 -19.49
N MET A 71 2.25 19.57 -18.70
CA MET A 71 1.03 19.41 -17.90
C MET A 71 1.14 20.18 -16.59
N ASP A 72 0.04 20.76 -16.13
CA ASP A 72 -0.07 21.25 -14.76
C ASP A 72 -0.10 20.07 -13.75
N GLN A 73 0.14 20.37 -12.48
CA GLN A 73 0.22 19.35 -11.44
C GLN A 73 -1.08 18.56 -11.30
N ALA A 74 -2.23 19.24 -11.33
CA ALA A 74 -3.52 18.59 -11.15
C ALA A 74 -3.78 17.56 -12.26
N SER A 75 -3.49 17.92 -13.53
CA SER A 75 -3.61 17.02 -14.67
C SER A 75 -2.65 15.83 -14.54
N GLY A 76 -1.40 16.07 -14.12
CA GLY A 76 -0.42 15.01 -13.86
C GLY A 76 -0.84 14.06 -12.75
N ASP A 77 -1.44 14.57 -11.68
CA ASP A 77 -1.95 13.77 -10.58
C ASP A 77 -3.14 12.88 -11.03
N TYR A 78 -4.03 13.38 -11.89
CA TYR A 78 -5.09 12.56 -12.50
C TYR A 78 -4.53 11.42 -13.37
N VAL A 79 -3.50 11.70 -14.18
CA VAL A 79 -2.81 10.63 -14.94
C VAL A 79 -2.21 9.60 -13.99
N GLY A 80 -1.57 10.03 -12.90
CA GLY A 80 -1.07 9.14 -11.85
C GLY A 80 -2.17 8.31 -11.18
N MET A 81 -3.33 8.91 -10.91
CA MET A 81 -4.50 8.20 -10.37
C MET A 81 -5.00 7.12 -11.35
N LEU A 82 -5.09 7.42 -12.65
CA LEU A 82 -5.46 6.44 -13.68
C LEU A 82 -4.42 5.31 -13.78
N ALA A 83 -3.14 5.61 -13.64
CA ALA A 83 -2.09 4.59 -13.58
C ALA A 83 -2.31 3.60 -12.41
N THR A 84 -2.77 4.08 -11.25
CA THR A 84 -3.13 3.17 -10.14
C THR A 84 -4.31 2.27 -10.48
N VAL A 85 -5.26 2.73 -11.30
CA VAL A 85 -6.39 1.90 -11.77
C VAL A 85 -5.89 0.75 -12.65
N MET A 86 -4.94 1.03 -13.56
CA MET A 86 -4.32 -0.02 -14.39
C MET A 86 -3.65 -1.08 -13.51
N ASN A 87 -2.85 -0.68 -12.51
CA ASN A 87 -2.22 -1.58 -11.56
C ASN A 87 -3.25 -2.40 -10.75
N ALA A 88 -4.32 -1.78 -10.30
CA ALA A 88 -5.38 -2.45 -9.55
C ALA A 88 -6.10 -3.53 -10.38
N ILE A 89 -6.34 -3.29 -11.67
CA ILE A 89 -6.94 -4.25 -12.59
C ILE A 89 -5.97 -5.42 -12.85
N ALA A 90 -4.68 -5.14 -13.01
CA ALA A 90 -3.67 -6.17 -13.19
C ALA A 90 -3.57 -7.09 -11.95
N LEU A 91 -3.56 -6.52 -10.75
CA LEU A 91 -3.60 -7.29 -9.50
C LEU A 91 -4.89 -8.10 -9.36
N GLN A 92 -6.05 -7.52 -9.70
CA GLN A 92 -7.33 -8.25 -9.71
C GLN A 92 -7.29 -9.46 -10.65
N SER A 93 -6.69 -9.30 -11.83
CA SER A 93 -6.52 -10.40 -12.78
C SER A 93 -5.65 -11.52 -12.18
N ALA A 94 -4.55 -11.17 -11.52
CA ALA A 94 -3.70 -12.15 -10.84
C ALA A 94 -4.44 -12.87 -9.70
N PHE A 95 -5.21 -12.17 -8.88
CA PHE A 95 -6.04 -12.78 -7.86
C PHE A 95 -7.07 -13.76 -8.44
N ASN A 96 -7.71 -13.41 -9.56
CA ASN A 96 -8.65 -14.29 -10.24
C ASN A 96 -7.98 -15.58 -10.73
N GLN A 97 -6.73 -15.52 -11.24
CA GLN A 97 -5.97 -16.68 -11.69
C GLN A 97 -5.65 -17.67 -10.57
N ILE A 98 -5.52 -17.18 -9.33
CA ILE A 98 -5.26 -18.01 -8.14
C ILE A 98 -6.51 -18.23 -7.26
N ASN A 99 -7.70 -17.97 -7.82
CA ASN A 99 -9.00 -18.16 -7.16
C ASN A 99 -9.17 -17.37 -5.85
N VAL A 100 -8.61 -16.16 -5.76
CA VAL A 100 -8.82 -15.25 -4.64
C VAL A 100 -9.93 -14.26 -4.99
N PRO A 101 -11.06 -14.25 -4.27
CA PRO A 101 -12.10 -13.26 -4.48
C PRO A 101 -11.58 -11.84 -4.22
N CYS A 102 -11.66 -10.98 -5.23
CA CYS A 102 -11.16 -9.60 -5.16
C CYS A 102 -12.17 -8.61 -5.72
N ARG A 103 -12.13 -7.36 -5.24
CA ARG A 103 -12.89 -6.22 -5.79
C ARG A 103 -11.99 -5.00 -5.89
N VAL A 104 -12.05 -4.34 -7.04
CA VAL A 104 -11.43 -3.02 -7.23
C VAL A 104 -12.49 -1.96 -6.97
N GLN A 105 -12.18 -0.99 -6.11
CA GLN A 105 -12.99 0.20 -5.88
C GLN A 105 -12.19 1.44 -6.21
N SER A 106 -12.74 2.30 -7.07
CA SER A 106 -12.08 3.50 -7.56
C SER A 106 -12.68 4.77 -6.95
N ALA A 107 -11.81 5.69 -6.54
CA ALA A 107 -12.19 7.02 -6.08
C ALA A 107 -12.66 7.94 -7.22
N ILE A 108 -12.29 7.64 -8.47
CA ILE A 108 -12.80 8.26 -9.69
C ILE A 108 -13.81 7.30 -10.33
N SER A 109 -14.94 7.82 -10.80
CA SER A 109 -15.97 6.99 -11.42
C SER A 109 -15.51 6.42 -12.76
N ILE A 110 -15.28 5.11 -12.81
CA ILE A 110 -14.90 4.33 -13.99
C ILE A 110 -15.70 3.02 -13.96
N ASN A 111 -17.01 3.15 -14.03
CA ASN A 111 -17.97 2.08 -13.72
C ASN A 111 -17.82 0.81 -14.59
N GLN A 112 -17.21 0.93 -15.78
CA GLN A 112 -16.97 -0.19 -16.68
C GLN A 112 -15.89 -1.16 -16.17
N VAL A 113 -14.99 -0.71 -15.29
CA VAL A 113 -13.81 -1.49 -14.88
C VAL A 113 -13.62 -1.62 -13.37
N ALA A 114 -14.24 -0.75 -12.57
CA ALA A 114 -14.13 -0.75 -11.14
C ALA A 114 -15.42 -0.29 -10.47
N GLU A 115 -15.70 -0.79 -9.27
CA GLU A 115 -16.80 -0.28 -8.46
C GLU A 115 -16.48 1.15 -7.99
N PRO A 116 -17.46 2.07 -7.91
CA PRO A 116 -17.24 3.32 -7.22
C PRO A 116 -16.95 3.05 -5.73
N TYR A 117 -15.98 3.77 -5.19
CA TYR A 117 -15.64 3.65 -3.77
C TYR A 117 -16.81 4.07 -2.89
N ILE A 118 -17.27 3.15 -2.07
CA ILE A 118 -18.26 3.38 -1.02
C ILE A 118 -17.77 2.66 0.25
N ARG A 119 -17.49 3.42 1.31
CA ARG A 119 -16.92 2.93 2.57
C ARG A 119 -17.59 1.64 3.09
N HIS A 120 -18.90 1.65 3.25
CA HIS A 120 -19.64 0.49 3.78
C HIS A 120 -19.60 -0.72 2.83
N ARG A 121 -19.50 -0.50 1.53
CA ARG A 121 -19.33 -1.58 0.55
C ARG A 121 -17.94 -2.21 0.66
N ALA A 122 -16.89 -1.40 0.85
CA ALA A 122 -15.54 -1.87 1.09
C ALA A 122 -15.48 -2.78 2.33
N ILE A 123 -16.01 -2.30 3.47
CA ILE A 123 -16.09 -3.06 4.72
C ILE A 123 -16.84 -4.38 4.49
N ARG A 124 -17.99 -4.34 3.82
CA ARG A 124 -18.77 -5.54 3.51
C ARG A 124 -18.03 -6.56 2.64
N HIS A 125 -17.17 -6.10 1.73
CA HIS A 125 -16.31 -7.00 0.95
C HIS A 125 -15.25 -7.65 1.83
N LEU A 126 -14.58 -6.89 2.69
CA LEU A 126 -13.57 -7.40 3.63
C LEU A 126 -14.17 -8.45 4.57
N GLU A 127 -15.31 -8.17 5.19
CA GLU A 127 -16.04 -9.11 6.06
C GLU A 127 -16.43 -10.41 5.36
N LYS A 128 -16.63 -10.39 4.03
CA LYS A 128 -16.87 -11.58 3.21
C LYS A 128 -15.58 -12.27 2.75
N GLY A 129 -14.43 -11.92 3.32
CA GLY A 129 -13.13 -12.49 2.98
C GLY A 129 -12.68 -12.18 1.55
N ARG A 130 -13.12 -11.07 0.95
CA ARG A 130 -12.64 -10.58 -0.33
C ARG A 130 -11.50 -9.61 -0.12
N VAL A 131 -10.47 -9.70 -0.93
CA VAL A 131 -9.45 -8.64 -1.03
C VAL A 131 -10.09 -7.42 -1.67
N VAL A 132 -9.85 -6.23 -1.13
CA VAL A 132 -10.33 -4.97 -1.71
C VAL A 132 -9.12 -4.15 -2.17
N ILE A 133 -9.06 -3.79 -3.45
CA ILE A 133 -8.03 -2.91 -3.98
C ILE A 133 -8.63 -1.52 -4.17
N PHE A 134 -8.06 -0.52 -3.51
CA PHE A 134 -8.44 0.87 -3.69
C PHE A 134 -7.59 1.51 -4.77
N ALA A 135 -8.24 2.01 -5.80
CA ALA A 135 -7.64 2.66 -6.97
C ALA A 135 -8.00 4.14 -7.03
N ALA A 136 -7.29 4.89 -7.86
CA ALA A 136 -7.42 6.33 -8.08
C ALA A 136 -7.13 7.18 -6.81
N GLY A 137 -6.32 6.67 -5.89
CA GLY A 137 -5.86 7.43 -4.73
C GLY A 137 -6.98 7.96 -3.85
N THR A 138 -6.96 9.28 -3.56
CA THR A 138 -8.04 9.99 -2.86
C THR A 138 -9.17 10.42 -3.82
N GLY A 139 -8.95 10.38 -5.12
CA GLY A 139 -9.81 10.99 -6.13
C GLY A 139 -9.57 12.50 -6.33
N ASN A 140 -8.64 13.09 -5.58
CA ASN A 140 -8.32 14.50 -5.61
C ASN A 140 -6.82 14.71 -5.92
N PRO A 141 -6.46 15.72 -6.75
CA PRO A 141 -5.08 16.12 -6.95
C PRO A 141 -4.40 16.57 -5.65
N PHE A 142 -3.08 16.71 -5.68
CA PHE A 142 -2.21 17.19 -4.59
C PHE A 142 -2.05 16.24 -3.41
N PHE A 143 -2.59 15.03 -3.47
CA PHE A 143 -2.41 13.98 -2.47
C PHE A 143 -1.59 12.82 -3.03
N THR A 144 -0.72 12.28 -2.19
CA THR A 144 0.09 11.11 -2.57
C THR A 144 -0.66 9.79 -2.35
N THR A 145 -0.06 8.71 -2.82
CA THR A 145 -0.53 7.35 -2.53
C THR A 145 -0.45 7.03 -1.02
N ASP A 146 0.51 7.62 -0.28
CA ASP A 146 0.64 7.41 1.16
C ASP A 146 -0.54 8.06 1.91
N THR A 147 -0.92 9.29 1.54
CA THR A 147 -2.13 9.95 2.06
C THR A 147 -3.38 9.15 1.73
N ALA A 148 -3.49 8.63 0.50
CA ALA A 148 -4.63 7.79 0.12
C ALA A 148 -4.69 6.51 0.97
N ALA A 149 -3.55 5.85 1.22
CA ALA A 149 -3.48 4.65 2.06
C ALA A 149 -3.92 4.95 3.50
N ALA A 150 -3.42 6.03 4.12
CA ALA A 150 -3.80 6.44 5.46
C ALA A 150 -5.30 6.77 5.57
N LEU A 151 -5.86 7.47 4.56
CA LEU A 151 -7.29 7.79 4.51
C LEU A 151 -8.13 6.51 4.42
N ARG A 152 -7.81 5.61 3.50
CA ARG A 152 -8.56 4.35 3.35
C ARG A 152 -8.42 3.45 4.57
N ALA A 153 -7.24 3.38 5.20
CA ALA A 153 -7.04 2.64 6.44
C ALA A 153 -7.97 3.14 7.55
N SER A 154 -8.07 4.47 7.71
CA SER A 154 -8.97 5.11 8.68
C SER A 154 -10.44 4.81 8.38
N GLU A 155 -10.85 4.94 7.12
CA GLU A 155 -12.25 4.75 6.68
C GLU A 155 -12.74 3.33 6.86
N ILE A 156 -11.88 2.32 6.65
CA ILE A 156 -12.26 0.91 6.81
C ILE A 156 -12.02 0.36 8.21
N ASN A 157 -11.59 1.18 9.16
CA ASN A 157 -11.18 0.79 10.51
C ASN A 157 -10.08 -0.30 10.46
N ALA A 158 -9.01 -0.07 9.69
CA ALA A 158 -7.86 -0.97 9.69
C ALA A 158 -7.13 -0.90 11.04
N GLU A 159 -6.72 -2.04 11.56
CA GLU A 159 -6.00 -2.16 12.82
C GLU A 159 -4.50 -1.85 12.66
N ALA A 160 -3.99 -1.96 11.43
CA ALA A 160 -2.65 -1.54 11.06
C ALA A 160 -2.57 -1.21 9.56
N MET A 161 -1.62 -0.33 9.21
CA MET A 161 -1.18 -0.11 7.85
C MET A 161 0.18 -0.75 7.63
N LEU A 162 0.28 -1.68 6.70
CA LEU A 162 1.54 -2.30 6.29
C LEU A 162 2.10 -1.54 5.10
N MET A 163 3.30 -1.02 5.22
CA MET A 163 3.97 -0.26 4.17
C MET A 163 5.11 -1.11 3.60
N ALA A 164 4.85 -1.72 2.47
CA ALA A 164 5.81 -2.53 1.75
C ALA A 164 6.79 -1.65 0.97
N LYS A 165 8.08 -1.81 1.23
CA LYS A 165 9.18 -1.17 0.51
C LYS A 165 9.95 -2.23 -0.29
N ASN A 166 10.65 -1.83 -1.36
CA ASN A 166 11.49 -2.73 -2.13
C ASN A 166 12.95 -2.55 -1.70
N GLY A 167 13.57 -3.64 -1.24
CA GLY A 167 14.99 -3.66 -0.84
C GLY A 167 15.33 -2.75 0.34
N VAL A 168 14.34 -2.42 1.19
CA VAL A 168 14.53 -1.67 2.44
C VAL A 168 13.68 -2.32 3.53
N ASP A 169 14.34 -2.91 4.50
CA ASP A 169 13.73 -3.77 5.52
C ASP A 169 13.17 -3.01 6.74
N GLY A 170 13.09 -1.69 6.67
CA GLY A 170 12.55 -0.84 7.75
C GLY A 170 12.90 0.63 7.59
N VAL A 171 12.84 1.36 8.69
CA VAL A 171 13.22 2.77 8.81
C VAL A 171 14.60 2.88 9.39
N TYR A 172 15.41 3.76 8.84
CA TYR A 172 16.79 4.03 9.29
C TYR A 172 16.93 5.45 9.79
N THR A 173 17.94 5.69 10.61
CA THR A 173 18.30 7.03 11.12
C THR A 173 18.74 7.98 10.01
N ASP A 174 19.20 7.45 8.88
CA ASP A 174 19.60 8.16 7.66
C ASP A 174 19.45 7.21 6.45
N ASP A 175 19.72 7.68 5.23
CA ASP A 175 19.69 6.86 4.03
C ASP A 175 20.83 5.80 4.05
N PRO A 176 20.53 4.50 4.23
CA PRO A 176 21.58 3.47 4.35
C PRO A 176 22.39 3.29 3.05
N LYS A 177 21.88 3.77 1.91
CA LYS A 177 22.61 3.74 0.64
C LYS A 177 23.68 4.82 0.54
N LYS A 178 23.58 5.87 1.38
CA LYS A 178 24.49 7.02 1.37
C LYS A 178 25.35 7.10 2.63
N ASN A 179 24.86 6.59 3.73
CA ASN A 179 25.52 6.63 5.03
C ASN A 179 25.62 5.21 5.62
N SER A 180 26.82 4.66 5.66
CA SER A 180 27.10 3.34 6.24
C SER A 180 26.82 3.24 7.74
N ASP A 181 26.78 4.39 8.45
CA ASP A 181 26.49 4.45 9.88
C ASP A 181 24.99 4.53 10.20
N ALA A 182 24.14 4.54 9.16
CA ALA A 182 22.70 4.53 9.32
C ALA A 182 22.25 3.27 10.07
N LYS A 183 21.52 3.46 11.15
CA LYS A 183 21.02 2.35 11.99
C LYS A 183 19.54 2.15 11.75
N LYS A 184 19.15 0.88 11.60
CA LYS A 184 17.74 0.51 11.54
C LYS A 184 17.08 0.77 12.89
N LEU A 185 15.85 1.25 12.84
CA LEU A 185 15.00 1.50 14.00
C LEU A 185 13.95 0.41 14.08
N ASP A 186 13.87 -0.32 15.19
CA ASP A 186 12.83 -1.33 15.38
C ASP A 186 11.47 -0.67 15.66
N LYS A 187 11.48 0.43 16.42
CA LYS A 187 10.28 1.21 16.78
C LYS A 187 10.59 2.70 16.74
N ILE A 188 9.61 3.49 16.26
CA ILE A 188 9.70 4.96 16.23
C ILE A 188 8.32 5.57 16.45
N LYS A 189 8.26 6.73 17.12
CA LYS A 189 7.02 7.48 17.31
C LYS A 189 6.72 8.36 16.10
N TYR A 190 5.45 8.60 15.83
CA TYR A 190 5.01 9.55 14.80
C TYR A 190 5.62 10.95 14.96
N ASP A 191 5.72 11.43 16.20
CA ASP A 191 6.29 12.75 16.49
C ASP A 191 7.76 12.84 16.12
N ASP A 192 8.53 11.77 16.31
CA ASP A 192 9.94 11.73 15.95
C ASP A 192 10.13 11.72 14.42
N ILE A 193 9.23 11.06 13.67
CA ILE A 193 9.24 11.10 12.20
C ILE A 193 9.01 12.52 11.71
N ILE A 194 7.98 13.18 12.22
CA ILE A 194 7.59 14.54 11.82
C ILE A 194 8.69 15.53 12.22
N LYS A 195 9.18 15.45 13.45
CA LYS A 195 10.20 16.36 14.01
C LYS A 195 11.54 16.24 13.29
N ASN A 196 11.96 15.01 12.99
CA ASN A 196 13.26 14.73 12.36
C ASN A 196 13.18 14.77 10.82
N GLY A 197 12.01 14.99 10.23
CA GLY A 197 11.82 15.07 8.78
C GLY A 197 12.18 13.78 8.05
N LEU A 198 11.99 12.61 8.68
CA LEU A 198 12.33 11.33 8.08
C LEU A 198 11.42 11.04 6.87
N LYS A 199 12.03 10.78 5.72
CA LYS A 199 11.34 10.57 4.43
C LYS A 199 10.78 9.16 4.28
N ILE A 200 9.96 8.73 5.22
CA ILE A 200 9.31 7.42 5.21
C ILE A 200 8.03 7.46 4.37
N MET A 201 7.23 8.48 4.62
CA MET A 201 5.96 8.80 4.00
C MET A 201 5.75 10.31 4.03
N ASP A 202 4.70 10.80 3.35
CA ASP A 202 4.38 12.22 3.48
C ASP A 202 3.80 12.58 4.87
N THR A 203 3.99 13.84 5.25
CA THR A 203 3.58 14.34 6.57
C THR A 203 2.07 14.24 6.79
N SER A 204 1.26 14.41 5.75
CA SER A 204 -0.19 14.33 5.82
C SER A 204 -0.65 12.91 6.16
N ALA A 205 -0.03 11.90 5.52
CA ALA A 205 -0.30 10.50 5.80
C ALA A 205 0.10 10.12 7.24
N CYS A 206 1.29 10.58 7.68
CA CYS A 206 1.79 10.36 9.04
C CYS A 206 0.83 10.97 10.08
N ALA A 207 0.42 12.23 9.88
CA ALA A 207 -0.51 12.92 10.77
C ALA A 207 -1.87 12.21 10.85
N LEU A 208 -2.40 11.74 9.71
CA LEU A 208 -3.68 11.05 9.64
C LEU A 208 -3.65 9.71 10.39
N CYS A 209 -2.58 8.91 10.21
CA CYS A 209 -2.42 7.66 10.96
C CYS A 209 -2.28 7.92 12.46
N LYS A 210 -1.49 8.92 12.87
CA LYS A 210 -1.38 9.33 14.28
C LYS A 210 -2.72 9.70 14.89
N GLN A 211 -3.50 10.57 14.22
CA GLN A 211 -4.82 11.03 14.71
C GLN A 211 -5.82 9.88 14.88
N ASN A 212 -5.72 8.84 14.06
CA ASN A 212 -6.62 7.69 14.10
C ASN A 212 -6.04 6.48 14.85
N ASN A 213 -4.88 6.63 15.50
CA ASN A 213 -4.18 5.57 16.23
C ASN A 213 -3.96 4.29 15.40
N ILE A 214 -3.64 4.45 14.12
CA ILE A 214 -3.37 3.33 13.20
C ILE A 214 -1.86 3.10 13.17
N PRO A 215 -1.33 2.04 13.77
CA PRO A 215 0.09 1.74 13.70
C PRO A 215 0.51 1.42 12.27
N ILE A 216 1.76 1.77 11.93
CA ILE A 216 2.34 1.45 10.64
C ILE A 216 3.49 0.47 10.85
N VAL A 217 3.58 -0.56 10.01
CA VAL A 217 4.73 -1.45 9.93
C VAL A 217 5.39 -1.26 8.57
N VAL A 218 6.63 -0.76 8.58
CA VAL A 218 7.45 -0.62 7.37
C VAL A 218 8.32 -1.86 7.24
N PHE A 219 8.22 -2.58 6.13
CA PHE A 219 8.96 -3.83 5.92
C PHE A 219 9.38 -4.01 4.46
N ASP A 220 10.34 -4.91 4.23
CA ASP A 220 10.74 -5.28 2.89
C ASP A 220 9.76 -6.28 2.29
N PHE A 221 9.19 -5.95 1.14
CA PHE A 221 8.25 -6.83 0.44
C PHE A 221 8.91 -8.10 -0.12
N GLU A 222 10.22 -8.09 -0.33
CA GLU A 222 10.97 -9.27 -0.79
C GLU A 222 11.10 -10.35 0.30
N LEU A 223 10.78 -10.01 1.57
CA LEU A 223 10.78 -10.98 2.66
C LEU A 223 9.63 -11.98 2.47
N LYS A 224 10.00 -13.22 2.19
CA LYS A 224 9.03 -14.32 2.03
C LYS A 224 8.15 -14.47 3.27
N ASP A 225 6.84 -14.60 3.02
CA ASP A 225 5.79 -14.70 4.04
C ASP A 225 5.75 -13.50 5.00
N GLY A 226 6.31 -12.34 4.60
CA GLY A 226 6.46 -11.16 5.44
C GLY A 226 5.16 -10.66 6.02
N ILE A 227 4.09 -10.59 5.20
CA ILE A 227 2.76 -10.18 5.67
C ILE A 227 2.22 -11.18 6.71
N SER A 228 2.30 -12.47 6.42
CA SER A 228 1.83 -13.53 7.31
C SER A 228 2.57 -13.53 8.65
N LYS A 229 3.86 -13.31 8.66
CA LYS A 229 4.69 -13.19 9.87
C LYS A 229 4.29 -12.00 10.73
N ILE A 230 4.09 -10.82 10.12
CA ILE A 230 3.61 -9.62 10.83
C ILE A 230 2.23 -9.88 11.46
N LEU A 231 1.31 -10.53 10.73
CA LEU A 231 -0.01 -10.88 11.23
C LEU A 231 0.03 -11.88 12.39
N ASN A 232 1.02 -12.77 12.42
CA ASN A 232 1.28 -13.70 13.53
C ASN A 232 2.02 -13.06 14.72
N GLY A 233 2.35 -11.77 14.62
CA GLY A 233 2.96 -11.00 15.72
C GLY A 233 4.49 -10.99 15.73
N GLU A 234 5.15 -11.48 14.68
CA GLU A 234 6.60 -11.37 14.57
C GLU A 234 7.02 -9.90 14.43
N GLU A 235 8.07 -9.51 15.13
CA GLU A 235 8.63 -8.15 15.06
C GLU A 235 9.52 -8.03 13.81
N ILE A 236 8.91 -7.71 12.68
CA ILE A 236 9.57 -7.54 11.38
C ILE A 236 9.49 -6.07 10.98
N GLY A 237 10.57 -5.57 10.38
CA GLY A 237 10.62 -4.20 9.89
C GLY A 237 10.74 -3.15 10.99
N THR A 238 10.09 -2.01 10.80
CA THR A 238 10.00 -0.94 11.79
C THR A 238 8.54 -0.67 12.14
N TYR A 239 8.23 -0.70 13.42
CA TYR A 239 6.91 -0.31 13.95
C TYR A 239 6.86 1.19 14.20
N ILE A 240 5.83 1.86 13.71
CA ILE A 240 5.54 3.29 13.91
C ILE A 240 4.20 3.41 14.65
N GLY A 241 4.25 4.03 15.85
CA GLY A 241 3.04 4.17 16.67
C GLY A 241 3.22 5.11 17.86
#